data_c4c32efd9e802116b372c01b2012fcc8
#
_entry.id   c4c32efd9e802116b372c01b2012fcc8
#
_cell.length_a   1.000
_cell.length_b   1.000
_cell.length_c   1.000
_cell.angle_alpha   90.00
_cell.angle_beta   90.00
_cell.angle_gamma   90.00
#
_symmetry.space_group_name_H-M   'P 1'
#
loop_
_entity.id
_entity.type
_entity.pdbx_description
1 polymer ?
#
loop_
_entity_poly.entity_id
_entity_poly.type
_entity_poly.pdbx_seq_one_letter_code
_entity_poly.pdbx_strand_id
1 'polypeptide(L)'
;VKKAENSKERFVKRFGDDSDVDYPLAVVKNPYIGDTLGVSNIVIDGGVSDDADAGEREAFDRDKGIIVGNIRMGFGHYRISMAIASAANHLGYKPYWMDLNSYSETTGGKVIEAQNKLYSLGSRISGKSKAFNKVVWEPMNYEGFRKLSYNASDQMNAELMTPVFGNVPKDIPLVATHVWPAQA
;
A
#
# COMPACT_ATOMS: atom_id res chain seq x y z
N VAL A 1 13.70 -3.61 -16.59
CA VAL A 1 14.52 -4.46 -15.73
C VAL A 1 15.69 -3.65 -15.18
N LYS A 2 16.79 -3.42 -15.90
CA LYS A 2 18.03 -2.73 -15.41
C LYS A 2 17.80 -1.40 -14.65
N LYS A 3 16.82 -0.59 -15.07
CA LYS A 3 16.47 0.66 -14.38
C LYS A 3 15.79 0.41 -13.04
N ALA A 4 14.98 -0.63 -12.93
CA ALA A 4 14.36 -1.04 -11.67
C ALA A 4 15.42 -1.58 -10.70
N GLU A 5 16.31 -2.44 -11.17
CA GLU A 5 17.42 -3.00 -10.38
C GLU A 5 18.32 -1.89 -9.80
N ASN A 6 18.78 -0.96 -10.62
CA ASN A 6 19.60 0.17 -10.16
C ASN A 6 18.88 1.07 -9.15
N SER A 7 17.56 1.18 -9.25
CA SER A 7 16.76 1.94 -8.29
C SER A 7 16.59 1.17 -6.99
N LYS A 8 16.33 -0.14 -7.06
CA LYS A 8 16.27 -1.05 -5.92
C LYS A 8 17.56 -1.02 -5.12
N GLU A 9 18.71 -1.21 -5.76
CA GLU A 9 20.03 -1.16 -5.11
C GLU A 9 20.26 0.12 -4.31
N ARG A 10 19.88 1.29 -4.88
CA ARG A 10 20.01 2.57 -4.17
C ARG A 10 19.12 2.65 -2.92
N PHE A 11 17.91 2.11 -2.99
CA PHE A 11 17.01 2.10 -1.84
C PHE A 11 17.42 1.08 -0.79
N VAL A 12 17.84 -0.10 -1.20
CA VAL A 12 18.43 -1.11 -0.30
C VAL A 12 19.65 -0.55 0.44
N LYS A 13 20.54 0.12 -0.28
CA LYS A 13 21.70 0.80 0.35
C LYS A 13 21.30 1.88 1.36
N ARG A 14 20.15 2.52 1.16
CA ARG A 14 19.66 3.61 2.03
C ARG A 14 18.86 3.13 3.23
N PHE A 15 18.03 2.11 3.06
CA PHE A 15 17.02 1.71 4.03
C PHE A 15 17.28 0.32 4.64
N GLY A 16 18.26 -0.42 4.13
CA GLY A 16 18.59 -1.78 4.49
C GLY A 16 18.11 -2.80 3.47
N ASP A 17 18.63 -4.01 3.55
CA ASP A 17 18.18 -5.17 2.78
C ASP A 17 17.40 -6.09 3.72
N ASP A 18 16.16 -6.34 3.40
CA ASP A 18 15.26 -7.25 4.12
C ASP A 18 14.70 -8.34 3.20
N SER A 19 15.36 -8.60 2.06
CA SER A 19 14.91 -9.59 1.07
C SER A 19 14.78 -11.00 1.63
N ASP A 20 15.57 -11.33 2.65
CA ASP A 20 15.59 -12.63 3.32
C ASP A 20 14.78 -12.64 4.63
N VAL A 21 14.10 -11.53 4.96
CA VAL A 21 13.28 -11.43 6.17
C VAL A 21 11.87 -11.91 5.87
N ASP A 22 11.37 -12.80 6.71
CA ASP A 22 9.96 -13.19 6.69
C ASP A 22 9.14 -12.24 7.58
N TYR A 23 8.06 -11.68 7.02
CA TYR A 23 7.12 -10.81 7.74
C TYR A 23 5.75 -11.48 7.82
N PRO A 24 5.52 -12.39 8.77
CA PRO A 24 4.22 -13.03 8.94
C PRO A 24 3.14 -11.98 9.18
N LEU A 25 1.97 -12.19 8.61
CA LEU A 25 0.86 -11.26 8.68
C LEU A 25 -0.20 -11.73 9.67
N ALA A 26 -0.74 -10.79 10.42
CA ALA A 26 -1.88 -10.98 11.31
C ALA A 26 -3.03 -10.04 10.92
N VAL A 27 -4.22 -10.37 11.39
CA VAL A 27 -5.41 -9.54 11.23
C VAL A 27 -5.79 -8.96 12.58
N VAL A 28 -6.00 -7.65 12.64
CA VAL A 28 -6.48 -6.94 13.83
C VAL A 28 -7.67 -6.05 13.46
N LYS A 29 -8.66 -5.97 14.33
CA LYS A 29 -9.81 -5.09 14.09
C LYS A 29 -9.36 -3.65 13.93
N ASN A 30 -9.86 -2.96 12.89
CA ASN A 30 -9.55 -1.55 12.72
C ASN A 30 -10.19 -0.72 13.85
N PRO A 31 -9.42 0.07 14.64
CA PRO A 31 -9.93 0.78 15.80
C PRO A 31 -10.90 1.92 15.48
N TYR A 32 -10.89 2.44 14.25
CA TYR A 32 -11.68 3.61 13.85
C TYR A 32 -12.93 3.24 13.03
N ILE A 33 -12.78 2.30 12.11
CA ILE A 33 -13.84 1.94 11.16
C ILE A 33 -14.27 0.46 11.26
N GLY A 34 -13.63 -0.31 12.16
CA GLY A 34 -13.93 -1.73 12.34
C GLY A 34 -15.37 -1.98 12.75
N ASP A 35 -15.89 -1.21 13.71
CA ASP A 35 -17.28 -1.36 14.17
C ASP A 35 -18.32 -0.91 13.13
N THR A 36 -17.97 0.09 12.31
CA THR A 36 -18.93 0.67 11.36
C THR A 36 -18.92 -0.04 10.00
N LEU A 37 -17.73 -0.42 9.53
CA LEU A 37 -17.54 -1.00 8.20
C LEU A 37 -17.09 -2.47 8.22
N GLY A 38 -17.01 -3.10 9.40
CA GLY A 38 -16.54 -4.47 9.55
C GLY A 38 -15.08 -4.69 9.14
N VAL A 39 -14.27 -3.61 9.11
CA VAL A 39 -12.90 -3.64 8.59
C VAL A 39 -11.91 -4.16 9.64
N SER A 40 -11.05 -5.08 9.24
CA SER A 40 -9.85 -5.46 10.00
C SER A 40 -8.60 -5.13 9.20
N ASN A 41 -7.54 -4.65 9.88
CA ASN A 41 -6.26 -4.31 9.27
C ASN A 41 -5.40 -5.56 9.09
N ILE A 42 -4.69 -5.67 7.98
CA ILE A 42 -3.59 -6.62 7.81
C ILE A 42 -2.30 -5.93 8.29
N VAL A 43 -1.68 -6.48 9.31
CA VAL A 43 -0.47 -5.95 9.94
C VAL A 43 0.62 -7.00 9.97
N ILE A 44 1.88 -6.59 10.15
CA ILE A 44 2.97 -7.53 10.43
C ILE A 44 2.81 -8.06 11.86
N ASP A 45 2.84 -9.37 12.02
CA ASP A 45 2.72 -10.02 13.33
C ASP A 45 3.93 -9.72 14.20
N GLY A 46 3.70 -9.08 15.35
CA GLY A 46 4.79 -8.57 16.20
C GLY A 46 5.45 -7.29 15.67
N GLY A 47 4.89 -6.65 14.63
CA GLY A 47 5.38 -5.39 14.08
C GLY A 47 5.15 -4.20 15.01
N VAL A 48 5.84 -3.10 14.70
CA VAL A 48 5.85 -1.86 15.52
C VAL A 48 4.85 -0.80 15.03
N SER A 49 3.94 -1.14 14.10
CA SER A 49 2.95 -0.18 13.64
C SER A 49 1.91 0.11 14.72
N ASP A 50 1.45 1.36 14.81
CA ASP A 50 0.38 1.77 15.75
C ASP A 50 -0.90 0.92 15.61
N ASP A 51 -1.10 0.34 14.43
CA ASP A 51 -2.23 -0.56 14.13
C ASP A 51 -1.99 -2.00 14.63
N ALA A 52 -0.76 -2.40 14.91
CA ALA A 52 -0.41 -3.78 15.33
C ALA A 52 -0.78 -4.07 16.79
N ASP A 53 -0.83 -3.04 17.63
CA ASP A 53 -1.18 -3.14 19.06
C ASP A 53 -2.68 -2.94 19.32
N ALA A 54 -3.48 -2.71 18.27
CA ALA A 54 -4.84 -2.17 18.42
C ALA A 54 -5.92 -3.21 18.74
N GLY A 55 -5.60 -4.47 19.06
CA GLY A 55 -6.65 -5.42 19.42
C GLY A 55 -6.28 -6.90 19.37
N GLU A 56 -7.29 -7.74 19.61
CA GLU A 56 -7.17 -9.19 19.50
C GLU A 56 -6.87 -9.59 18.05
N ARG A 57 -5.92 -10.50 17.87
CA ARG A 57 -5.56 -11.05 16.56
C ARG A 57 -6.60 -12.06 16.11
N GLU A 58 -7.03 -11.91 14.88
CA GLU A 58 -7.99 -12.81 14.24
C GLU A 58 -7.30 -13.61 13.13
N ALA A 59 -7.83 -14.80 12.86
CA ALA A 59 -7.44 -15.54 11.66
C ALA A 59 -8.14 -14.97 10.41
N PHE A 60 -7.51 -15.13 9.24
CA PHE A 60 -8.16 -14.82 7.97
C PHE A 60 -9.37 -15.74 7.75
N ASP A 61 -10.54 -15.16 7.51
CA ASP A 61 -11.71 -15.87 7.01
C ASP A 61 -11.53 -16.11 5.51
N ARG A 62 -11.29 -17.36 5.14
CA ARG A 62 -11.01 -17.74 3.76
C ARG A 62 -12.24 -17.83 2.89
N ASP A 63 -13.41 -18.01 3.48
CA ASP A 63 -14.68 -18.16 2.78
C ASP A 63 -15.32 -16.79 2.47
N LYS A 64 -15.20 -15.84 3.39
CA LYS A 64 -15.85 -14.53 3.30
C LYS A 64 -14.88 -13.38 3.22
N GLY A 65 -13.58 -13.63 3.32
CA GLY A 65 -12.56 -12.60 3.28
C GLY A 65 -12.50 -11.91 1.91
N ILE A 66 -12.24 -10.61 1.93
CA ILE A 66 -11.83 -9.83 0.75
C ILE A 66 -10.76 -8.83 1.17
N ILE A 67 -9.62 -8.84 0.47
CA ILE A 67 -8.54 -7.90 0.74
C ILE A 67 -8.78 -6.62 -0.04
N VAL A 68 -8.78 -5.49 0.64
CA VAL A 68 -8.88 -4.16 0.05
C VAL A 68 -7.51 -3.49 0.12
N GLY A 69 -6.81 -3.53 -1.01
CA GLY A 69 -5.48 -2.94 -1.15
C GLY A 69 -5.55 -1.42 -1.27
N ASN A 70 -4.87 -0.73 -0.37
CA ASN A 70 -4.88 0.72 -0.25
C ASN A 70 -3.46 1.29 -0.16
N ILE A 71 -3.36 2.57 -0.47
CA ILE A 71 -2.18 3.40 -0.22
C ILE A 71 -2.64 4.81 0.13
N ARG A 72 -2.04 5.40 1.16
CA ARG A 72 -2.35 6.77 1.59
C ARG A 72 -1.62 7.82 0.75
N MET A 73 -1.74 7.73 -0.58
CA MET A 73 -1.23 8.71 -1.53
C MET A 73 -2.36 9.71 -1.90
N GLY A 74 -2.73 10.54 -0.93
CA GLY A 74 -3.89 11.44 -1.01
C GLY A 74 -5.21 10.75 -0.62
N PHE A 75 -6.30 11.57 -0.56
CA PHE A 75 -7.61 11.08 -0.07
C PHE A 75 -8.41 10.29 -1.11
N GLY A 76 -8.04 10.32 -2.39
CA GLY A 76 -8.80 9.64 -3.46
C GLY A 76 -8.83 8.13 -3.27
N HIS A 77 -7.67 7.50 -3.21
CA HIS A 77 -7.55 6.05 -3.02
C HIS A 77 -8.18 5.59 -1.72
N TYR A 78 -7.96 6.34 -0.62
CA TYR A 78 -8.54 6.04 0.68
C TYR A 78 -10.07 6.01 0.65
N ARG A 79 -10.72 7.02 0.03
CA ARG A 79 -12.20 7.07 -0.09
C ARG A 79 -12.75 5.94 -0.94
N ILE A 80 -12.08 5.61 -2.04
CA ILE A 80 -12.49 4.50 -2.91
C ILE A 80 -12.38 3.19 -2.13
N SER A 81 -11.28 2.98 -1.41
CA SER A 81 -11.10 1.79 -0.56
C SER A 81 -12.17 1.68 0.52
N MET A 82 -12.54 2.78 1.17
CA MET A 82 -13.64 2.82 2.14
C MET A 82 -14.98 2.41 1.50
N ALA A 83 -15.27 2.91 0.30
CA ALA A 83 -16.49 2.54 -0.41
C ALA A 83 -16.52 1.05 -0.77
N ILE A 84 -15.39 0.49 -1.21
CA ILE A 84 -15.24 -0.95 -1.49
C ILE A 84 -15.44 -1.77 -0.21
N ALA A 85 -14.79 -1.39 0.89
CA ALA A 85 -14.93 -2.07 2.17
C ALA A 85 -16.38 -2.03 2.70
N SER A 86 -17.04 -0.87 2.60
CA SER A 86 -18.44 -0.71 2.97
C SER A 86 -19.36 -1.61 2.13
N ALA A 87 -19.17 -1.63 0.82
CA ALA A 87 -19.94 -2.50 -0.07
C ALA A 87 -19.70 -3.99 0.23
N ALA A 88 -18.46 -4.38 0.45
CA ALA A 88 -18.10 -5.75 0.81
C ALA A 88 -18.79 -6.19 2.11
N ASN A 89 -18.71 -5.37 3.15
CA ASN A 89 -19.38 -5.65 4.42
C ASN A 89 -20.90 -5.75 4.27
N HIS A 90 -21.51 -4.85 3.51
CA HIS A 90 -22.95 -4.89 3.22
C HIS A 90 -23.37 -6.18 2.49
N LEU A 91 -22.51 -6.71 1.64
CA LEU A 91 -22.74 -7.98 0.91
C LEU A 91 -22.38 -9.23 1.73
N GLY A 92 -21.99 -9.08 2.99
CA GLY A 92 -21.67 -10.18 3.91
C GLY A 92 -20.24 -10.70 3.80
N TYR A 93 -19.35 -9.98 3.11
CA TYR A 93 -17.93 -10.26 3.12
C TYR A 93 -17.23 -9.60 4.31
N LYS A 94 -16.05 -10.11 4.68
CA LYS A 94 -15.19 -9.56 5.72
C LYS A 94 -14.04 -8.78 5.06
N PRO A 95 -14.08 -7.42 5.04
CA PRO A 95 -13.05 -6.63 4.39
C PRO A 95 -11.78 -6.55 5.23
N TYR A 96 -10.67 -6.97 4.66
CA TYR A 96 -9.32 -6.85 5.20
C TYR A 96 -8.59 -5.70 4.55
N TRP A 97 -8.16 -4.73 5.35
CA TRP A 97 -7.49 -3.53 4.89
C TRP A 97 -5.98 -3.75 4.79
N MET A 98 -5.47 -3.76 3.57
CA MET A 98 -4.04 -3.83 3.29
C MET A 98 -3.54 -2.43 2.91
N ASP A 99 -3.07 -1.66 3.89
CA ASP A 99 -2.51 -0.33 3.67
C ASP A 99 -0.98 -0.40 3.60
N LEU A 100 -0.40 -0.12 2.44
CA LEU A 100 1.05 -0.20 2.25
C LEU A 100 1.85 0.78 3.13
N ASN A 101 1.21 1.80 3.67
CA ASN A 101 1.85 2.72 4.61
C ASN A 101 1.96 2.17 6.04
N SER A 102 1.31 1.04 6.33
CA SER A 102 1.38 0.39 7.65
C SER A 102 2.61 -0.51 7.82
N TYR A 103 3.39 -0.74 6.77
CA TYR A 103 4.58 -1.61 6.79
C TYR A 103 5.89 -0.82 6.89
N SER A 104 5.92 0.20 7.76
CA SER A 104 7.02 1.16 7.87
C SER A 104 8.36 0.58 8.37
N GLU A 105 8.36 -0.57 9.02
CA GLU A 105 9.56 -1.30 9.43
C GLU A 105 10.29 -1.95 8.24
N THR A 106 9.59 -2.28 7.17
CA THR A 106 10.17 -2.93 5.99
C THR A 106 10.90 -1.97 5.07
N THR A 107 11.83 -2.46 4.28
CA THR A 107 12.51 -1.65 3.26
C THR A 107 11.54 -1.13 2.21
N GLY A 108 10.62 -1.99 1.75
CA GLY A 108 9.56 -1.59 0.81
C GLY A 108 8.66 -0.51 1.37
N GLY A 109 8.20 -0.65 2.62
CA GLY A 109 7.37 0.36 3.30
C GLY A 109 8.07 1.71 3.44
N LYS A 110 9.36 1.73 3.83
CA LYS A 110 10.17 2.96 3.89
C LYS A 110 10.30 3.65 2.53
N VAL A 111 10.44 2.88 1.45
CA VAL A 111 10.49 3.42 0.08
C VAL A 111 9.15 4.02 -0.32
N ILE A 112 8.05 3.32 -0.05
CA ILE A 112 6.69 3.81 -0.31
C ILE A 112 6.43 5.10 0.47
N GLU A 113 6.81 5.16 1.73
CA GLU A 113 6.69 6.37 2.55
C GLU A 113 7.50 7.53 1.98
N ALA A 114 8.75 7.30 1.56
CA ALA A 114 9.60 8.31 0.95
C ALA A 114 9.00 8.84 -0.37
N GLN A 115 8.47 7.96 -1.21
CA GLN A 115 7.79 8.32 -2.46
C GLN A 115 6.50 9.12 -2.19
N ASN A 116 5.73 8.74 -1.18
CA ASN A 116 4.51 9.44 -0.78
C ASN A 116 4.83 10.86 -0.25
N LYS A 117 5.89 11.01 0.55
CA LYS A 117 6.37 12.33 1.00
C LYS A 117 6.77 13.22 -0.17
N LEU A 118 7.50 12.67 -1.15
CA LEU A 118 7.92 13.38 -2.35
C LEU A 118 6.72 13.80 -3.20
N TYR A 119 5.76 12.90 -3.42
CA TYR A 119 4.52 13.20 -4.12
C TYR A 119 3.72 14.31 -3.44
N SER A 120 3.57 14.23 -2.12
CA SER A 120 2.86 15.24 -1.32
C SER A 120 3.54 16.61 -1.36
N LEU A 121 4.87 16.65 -1.39
CA LEU A 121 5.64 17.89 -1.55
C LEU A 121 5.41 18.48 -2.94
N GLY A 122 5.56 17.68 -4.00
CA GLY A 122 5.32 18.10 -5.38
C GLY A 122 3.90 18.64 -5.60
N SER A 123 2.89 17.95 -5.06
CA SER A 123 1.49 18.38 -5.10
C SER A 123 1.28 19.75 -4.43
N ARG A 124 1.90 19.97 -3.25
CA ARG A 124 1.80 21.26 -2.55
C ARG A 124 2.49 22.38 -3.30
N ILE A 125 3.65 22.13 -3.91
CA ILE A 125 4.37 23.13 -4.73
C ILE A 125 3.55 23.44 -5.99
N SER A 126 3.00 22.44 -6.64
CA SER A 126 2.13 22.58 -7.81
C SER A 126 0.91 23.47 -7.52
N GLY A 127 0.28 23.30 -6.36
CA GLY A 127 -0.85 24.15 -5.93
C GLY A 127 -0.48 25.61 -5.69
N LYS A 128 0.80 25.90 -5.44
CA LYS A 128 1.30 27.27 -5.17
C LYS A 128 1.99 27.92 -6.37
N SER A 129 2.45 27.17 -7.35
CA SER A 129 3.21 27.67 -8.51
C SER A 129 2.63 27.15 -9.82
N LYS A 130 1.93 28.03 -10.56
CA LYS A 130 1.39 27.71 -11.89
C LYS A 130 2.50 27.28 -12.87
N ALA A 131 3.69 27.89 -12.79
CA ALA A 131 4.81 27.55 -13.65
C ALA A 131 5.32 26.13 -13.36
N PHE A 132 5.54 25.78 -12.09
CA PHE A 132 5.93 24.45 -11.69
C PHE A 132 4.85 23.41 -12.07
N ASN A 133 3.57 23.73 -11.86
CA ASN A 133 2.49 22.85 -12.25
C ASN A 133 2.54 22.51 -13.74
N LYS A 134 2.59 23.52 -14.60
CA LYS A 134 2.54 23.37 -16.07
C LYS A 134 3.80 22.70 -16.65
N VAL A 135 4.97 23.01 -16.12
CA VAL A 135 6.26 22.58 -16.72
C VAL A 135 6.75 21.24 -16.13
N VAL A 136 6.43 20.95 -14.89
CA VAL A 136 6.97 19.78 -14.18
C VAL A 136 5.86 18.82 -13.76
N TRP A 137 4.87 19.32 -13.01
CA TRP A 137 3.89 18.45 -12.33
C TRP A 137 2.91 17.79 -13.29
N GLU A 138 2.28 18.56 -14.17
CA GLU A 138 1.33 18.02 -15.17
C GLU A 138 2.01 17.05 -16.15
N PRO A 139 3.18 17.36 -16.77
CA PRO A 139 3.84 16.42 -17.65
C PRO A 139 4.23 15.12 -16.95
N MET A 140 4.72 15.20 -15.71
CA MET A 140 5.12 14.03 -14.93
C MET A 140 3.90 13.13 -14.63
N ASN A 141 2.78 13.71 -14.22
CA ASN A 141 1.55 12.95 -13.97
C ASN A 141 0.96 12.42 -15.28
N TYR A 142 0.93 13.22 -16.35
CA TYR A 142 0.42 12.79 -17.65
C TYR A 142 1.17 11.56 -18.19
N GLU A 143 2.50 11.57 -18.12
CA GLU A 143 3.31 10.41 -18.53
C GLU A 143 3.04 9.18 -17.66
N GLY A 144 2.85 9.35 -16.35
CA GLY A 144 2.49 8.30 -15.42
C GLY A 144 1.14 7.66 -15.75
N PHE A 145 0.13 8.48 -16.05
CA PHE A 145 -1.20 7.98 -16.42
C PHE A 145 -1.28 7.41 -17.84
N ARG A 146 -0.53 7.95 -18.77
CA ARG A 146 -0.53 7.48 -20.18
C ARG A 146 0.08 6.10 -20.33
N LYS A 147 1.07 5.77 -19.52
CA LYS A 147 1.72 4.46 -19.50
C LYS A 147 1.01 3.55 -18.49
N LEU A 148 -0.17 3.06 -18.84
CA LEU A 148 -0.89 2.02 -18.09
C LEU A 148 -0.14 0.67 -18.05
N SER A 149 1.12 0.65 -18.49
CA SER A 149 1.97 -0.52 -18.47
C SER A 149 2.84 -0.52 -17.22
N TYR A 150 3.11 -1.70 -16.71
CA TYR A 150 4.07 -1.97 -15.65
C TYR A 150 5.40 -1.25 -15.91
N ASN A 151 5.77 -0.34 -15.04
CA ASN A 151 6.96 0.48 -15.20
C ASN A 151 8.06 0.09 -14.20
N ALA A 152 9.26 0.65 -14.38
CA ALA A 152 10.41 0.31 -13.53
C ALA A 152 10.20 0.66 -12.03
N SER A 153 9.35 1.64 -11.71
CA SER A 153 9.02 1.98 -10.32
C SER A 153 8.08 0.94 -9.72
N ASP A 154 7.10 0.48 -10.48
CA ASP A 154 6.15 -0.53 -10.01
C ASP A 154 6.87 -1.86 -9.78
N GLN A 155 7.74 -2.27 -10.72
CA GLN A 155 8.57 -3.46 -10.56
C GLN A 155 9.46 -3.38 -9.32
N MET A 156 10.14 -2.27 -9.12
CA MET A 156 11.00 -2.05 -7.96
C MET A 156 10.20 -2.14 -6.65
N ASN A 157 9.03 -1.48 -6.59
CA ASN A 157 8.18 -1.53 -5.39
C ASN A 157 7.66 -2.95 -5.11
N ALA A 158 7.24 -3.68 -6.15
CA ALA A 158 6.83 -5.08 -5.99
C ALA A 158 7.96 -5.94 -5.42
N GLU A 159 9.16 -5.82 -5.98
CA GLU A 159 10.33 -6.57 -5.50
C GLU A 159 10.72 -6.24 -4.06
N LEU A 160 10.65 -4.96 -3.67
CA LEU A 160 10.94 -4.53 -2.29
C LEU A 160 9.83 -4.91 -1.30
N MET A 161 8.61 -5.12 -1.77
CA MET A 161 7.49 -5.57 -0.94
C MET A 161 7.32 -7.10 -0.93
N THR A 162 8.12 -7.84 -1.69
CA THR A 162 8.04 -9.31 -1.75
C THR A 162 8.05 -9.98 -0.36
N PRO A 163 8.86 -9.55 0.64
CA PRO A 163 8.86 -10.15 1.96
C PRO A 163 7.50 -10.05 2.69
N VAL A 164 6.72 -9.00 2.41
CA VAL A 164 5.36 -8.83 2.92
C VAL A 164 4.34 -9.53 2.03
N PHE A 165 4.41 -9.32 0.70
CA PHE A 165 3.45 -9.86 -0.26
C PHE A 165 3.47 -11.39 -0.32
N GLY A 166 4.61 -12.02 -0.02
CA GLY A 166 4.72 -13.47 0.08
C GLY A 166 3.79 -14.09 1.11
N ASN A 167 3.44 -13.34 2.15
CA ASN A 167 2.59 -13.78 3.26
C ASN A 167 1.10 -13.42 3.08
N VAL A 168 0.74 -12.71 2.01
CA VAL A 168 -0.67 -12.40 1.70
C VAL A 168 -1.37 -13.68 1.23
N PRO A 169 -2.53 -14.05 1.81
CA PRO A 169 -3.28 -15.23 1.39
C PRO A 169 -3.71 -15.13 -0.08
N LYS A 170 -3.28 -16.09 -0.90
CA LYS A 170 -3.55 -16.11 -2.36
C LYS A 170 -4.95 -16.65 -2.72
N ASP A 171 -5.63 -17.26 -1.78
CA ASP A 171 -6.99 -17.79 -1.90
C ASP A 171 -8.09 -16.79 -1.49
N ILE A 172 -7.71 -15.61 -0.96
CA ILE A 172 -8.63 -14.51 -0.64
C ILE A 172 -8.60 -13.49 -1.79
N PRO A 173 -9.76 -13.13 -2.39
CA PRO A 173 -9.82 -12.12 -3.43
C PRO A 173 -9.24 -10.78 -2.98
N LEU A 174 -8.44 -10.13 -3.85
CA LEU A 174 -7.88 -8.81 -3.60
C LEU A 174 -8.47 -7.80 -4.59
N VAL A 175 -8.94 -6.67 -4.07
CA VAL A 175 -9.36 -5.50 -4.83
C VAL A 175 -8.48 -4.32 -4.44
N ALA A 176 -7.72 -3.78 -5.37
CA ALA A 176 -6.78 -2.69 -5.10
C ALA A 176 -7.22 -1.38 -5.76
N THR A 177 -7.01 -0.27 -5.07
CA THR A 177 -7.28 1.09 -5.59
C THR A 177 -6.05 1.73 -6.22
N HIS A 178 -4.90 1.07 -6.14
CA HIS A 178 -3.64 1.51 -6.72
C HIS A 178 -2.85 0.29 -7.24
N VAL A 179 -1.97 0.51 -8.22
CA VAL A 179 -1.18 -0.55 -8.86
C VAL A 179 -0.23 -1.26 -7.89
N TRP A 180 0.29 -0.57 -6.87
CA TRP A 180 1.26 -1.18 -5.95
C TRP A 180 0.66 -2.27 -5.04
N PRO A 181 -0.47 -2.05 -4.32
CA PRO A 181 -1.08 -3.14 -3.56
C PRO A 181 -1.68 -4.24 -4.46
N ALA A 182 -1.94 -3.97 -5.74
CA ALA A 182 -2.41 -4.99 -6.69
C ALA A 182 -1.34 -6.04 -7.07
N GLN A 183 -0.13 -5.89 -6.56
CA GLN A 183 1.00 -6.79 -6.81
C GLN A 183 1.22 -7.82 -5.70
N ALA A 184 0.40 -7.76 -4.65
CA ALA A 184 0.44 -8.66 -3.50
C ALA A 184 0.07 -10.11 -3.84
#